data_e7116143946fae033aa8c4d7769c16fe
#
_entry.id   e7116143946fae033aa8c4d7769c16fe
#
_cell.length_a   1.000
_cell.length_b   1.000
_cell.length_c   1.000
_cell.angle_alpha   90.00
_cell.angle_beta   90.00
_cell.angle_gamma   90.00
#
_symmetry.space_group_name_H-M   'P 1'
#
loop_
_entity.id
_entity.type
_entity.pdbx_description
1 polymer ?
#
loop_
_entity_poly.entity_id
_entity_poly.type
_entity_poly.pdbx_seq_one_letter_code
_entity_poly.pdbx_strand_id
1 'polypeptide(L)'
;MKYVGSHETTKGATMKNSFEIQNATADFSDYYSKNSISANTQSKMETIDFLAVPTRYEDQRYYFAQETVDFLKYCRIESPEHTFDILSDETAQIRSLHSFDIWMPVIWVASNVLLPLAVGLISNYIWEKLKGREEEPAKVDVTLLVKNGAKEKSLHYSGDAKAFKEAFEQIDLNKMWSDNNDA
;
A
#
# COMPACT_ATOMS: atom_id res chain seq x y z
N MET A 1 -3.91 15.13 -6.38
CA MET A 1 -5.37 15.12 -6.57
C MET A 1 -5.98 14.49 -5.33
N LYS A 2 -6.98 15.12 -4.72
CA LYS A 2 -7.58 14.65 -3.47
C LYS A 2 -9.06 14.33 -3.71
N TYR A 3 -9.45 13.09 -3.49
CA TYR A 3 -10.85 12.66 -3.57
C TYR A 3 -11.38 12.41 -2.16
N VAL A 4 -12.52 13.01 -1.84
CA VAL A 4 -13.22 12.79 -0.58
C VAL A 4 -14.62 12.31 -0.92
N GLY A 5 -14.89 11.03 -0.62
CA GLY A 5 -16.22 10.44 -0.76
C GLY A 5 -16.78 10.06 0.62
N SER A 6 -18.05 10.26 0.85
CA SER A 6 -18.76 9.79 2.04
C SER A 6 -19.74 8.70 1.64
N HIS A 7 -19.60 7.49 2.17
CA HIS A 7 -20.63 6.45 2.11
C HIS A 7 -21.48 6.49 3.40
N GLU A 8 -22.78 6.62 3.27
CA GLU A 8 -23.71 6.51 4.39
C GLU A 8 -23.96 5.04 4.72
N THR A 9 -23.46 4.59 5.85
CA THR A 9 -23.90 3.34 6.47
C THR A 9 -24.96 3.64 7.52
N THR A 10 -26.10 3.02 7.38
CA THR A 10 -27.23 3.13 8.31
C THR A 10 -26.84 2.60 9.69
N LYS A 11 -26.84 3.49 10.70
CA LYS A 11 -26.53 3.31 12.14
C LYS A 11 -25.04 3.28 12.51
N GLY A 12 -24.51 4.43 12.84
CA GLY A 12 -23.18 4.61 13.46
C GLY A 12 -22.38 5.67 12.73
N ALA A 13 -21.38 6.22 13.35
CA ALA A 13 -20.54 7.29 12.83
C ALA A 13 -20.14 7.05 11.36
N THR A 14 -20.43 8.00 10.49
CA THR A 14 -20.04 7.97 9.06
C THR A 14 -18.53 7.86 8.96
N MET A 15 -18.04 6.74 8.43
CA MET A 15 -16.61 6.55 8.20
C MET A 15 -16.19 7.42 7.01
N LYS A 16 -15.28 8.36 7.23
CA LYS A 16 -14.79 9.24 6.17
C LYS A 16 -13.70 8.52 5.39
N ASN A 17 -13.98 8.26 4.12
CA ASN A 17 -12.99 7.75 3.19
C ASN A 17 -12.12 8.88 2.63
N SER A 18 -10.83 8.68 2.55
CA SER A 18 -9.89 9.57 1.86
C SER A 18 -9.07 8.79 0.85
N PHE A 19 -8.89 9.37 -0.33
CA PHE A 19 -7.99 8.86 -1.35
C PHE A 19 -7.12 9.99 -1.88
N GLU A 20 -5.81 9.80 -1.85
CA GLU A 20 -4.83 10.81 -2.25
C GLU A 20 -3.82 10.23 -3.22
N ILE A 21 -3.54 10.97 -4.30
CA ILE A 21 -2.48 10.67 -5.26
C ILE A 21 -1.49 11.82 -5.24
N GLN A 22 -0.20 11.53 -5.03
CA GLN A 22 0.86 12.52 -4.95
C GLN A 22 2.07 12.06 -5.77
N ASN A 23 2.85 13.01 -6.27
CA ASN A 23 4.17 12.69 -6.77
C ASN A 23 5.03 12.18 -5.61
N ALA A 24 5.78 11.14 -5.87
CA ALA A 24 6.64 10.52 -4.88
C ALA A 24 8.04 10.29 -5.47
N THR A 25 9.01 10.16 -4.58
CA THR A 25 10.33 9.62 -4.88
C THR A 25 10.68 8.70 -3.73
N ALA A 26 10.77 7.40 -4.01
CA ALA A 26 11.16 6.42 -3.00
C ALA A 26 12.65 6.56 -2.72
N ASP A 27 12.99 7.19 -1.61
CA ASP A 27 14.35 7.31 -1.10
C ASP A 27 14.45 6.59 0.25
N PHE A 28 15.20 5.50 0.28
CA PHE A 28 15.44 4.68 1.46
C PHE A 28 16.87 4.77 1.99
N SER A 29 17.66 5.76 1.56
CA SER A 29 19.07 5.92 1.96
C SER A 29 19.24 6.03 3.47
N ASP A 30 18.38 6.79 4.14
CA ASP A 30 18.37 6.91 5.61
C ASP A 30 18.03 5.57 6.30
N TYR A 31 17.06 4.83 5.76
CA TYR A 31 16.71 3.48 6.23
C TYR A 31 17.87 2.50 6.06
N TYR A 32 18.51 2.48 4.89
CA TYR A 32 19.65 1.60 4.62
C TYR A 32 20.80 1.86 5.59
N SER A 33 21.12 3.12 5.82
CA SER A 33 22.18 3.52 6.75
C SER A 33 21.89 3.13 8.20
N LYS A 34 20.70 3.48 8.70
CA LYS A 34 20.31 3.23 10.10
C LYS A 34 20.16 1.76 10.46
N ASN A 35 19.77 0.93 9.50
CA ASN A 35 19.50 -0.49 9.73
C ASN A 35 20.59 -1.39 9.14
N SER A 36 21.68 -0.82 8.63
CA SER A 36 22.82 -1.56 8.05
C SER A 36 22.40 -2.53 6.95
N ILE A 37 21.49 -2.10 6.07
CA ILE A 37 20.92 -2.94 5.02
C ILE A 37 21.98 -3.24 3.96
N SER A 38 22.12 -4.52 3.60
CA SER A 38 23.10 -4.99 2.61
C SER A 38 22.82 -4.43 1.21
N ALA A 39 23.86 -4.30 0.38
CA ALA A 39 23.73 -3.89 -1.02
C ALA A 39 22.83 -4.85 -1.82
N ASN A 40 22.83 -6.14 -1.48
CA ASN A 40 21.96 -7.13 -2.11
C ASN A 40 20.49 -6.85 -1.83
N THR A 41 20.14 -6.47 -0.60
CA THR A 41 18.76 -6.09 -0.26
C THR A 41 18.36 -4.74 -0.87
N GLN A 42 19.28 -3.79 -0.93
CA GLN A 42 19.01 -2.50 -1.61
C GLN A 42 18.68 -2.69 -3.09
N SER A 43 19.33 -3.63 -3.77
CA SER A 43 19.10 -3.91 -5.20
C SER A 43 17.76 -4.63 -5.49
N LYS A 44 17.02 -5.08 -4.48
CA LYS A 44 15.71 -5.74 -4.69
C LYS A 44 14.73 -4.90 -5.50
N MET A 45 14.75 -3.58 -5.36
CA MET A 45 13.87 -2.67 -6.13
C MET A 45 14.13 -2.70 -7.64
N GLU A 46 15.25 -3.25 -8.08
CA GLU A 46 15.59 -3.38 -9.51
C GLU A 46 15.05 -4.68 -10.13
N THR A 47 14.75 -5.68 -9.32
CA THR A 47 14.47 -7.05 -9.77
C THR A 47 13.14 -7.63 -9.30
N ILE A 48 12.44 -6.95 -8.39
CA ILE A 48 11.20 -7.39 -7.76
C ILE A 48 9.99 -6.70 -8.39
N ASP A 49 8.86 -7.41 -8.55
CA ASP A 49 7.60 -6.82 -8.99
C ASP A 49 6.90 -6.02 -7.88
N PHE A 50 6.90 -6.58 -6.67
CA PHE A 50 6.24 -5.99 -5.50
C PHE A 50 7.13 -6.10 -4.27
N LEU A 51 7.36 -4.97 -3.61
CA LEU A 51 8.23 -4.90 -2.44
C LEU A 51 7.52 -4.21 -1.28
N ALA A 52 7.36 -4.91 -0.15
CA ALA A 52 6.94 -4.26 1.08
C ALA A 52 8.08 -3.40 1.60
N VAL A 53 7.79 -2.11 1.83
CA VAL A 53 8.78 -1.12 2.26
C VAL A 53 8.42 -0.54 3.63
N PRO A 54 9.42 -0.12 4.43
CA PRO A 54 9.17 0.39 5.76
C PRO A 54 8.66 1.83 5.73
N THR A 55 7.93 2.20 6.77
CA THR A 55 7.50 3.57 7.03
C THR A 55 8.24 4.17 8.22
N ARG A 56 8.70 5.41 8.08
CA ARG A 56 9.31 6.16 9.17
C ARG A 56 8.24 6.75 10.09
N TYR A 57 8.44 6.59 11.40
CA TYR A 57 7.52 7.09 12.43
C TYR A 57 8.08 8.29 13.19
N GLU A 58 7.27 8.86 14.08
CA GLU A 58 7.62 10.03 14.92
C GLU A 58 8.84 9.77 15.79
N ASP A 59 9.07 8.53 16.24
CA ASP A 59 10.26 8.09 16.97
C ASP A 59 11.52 7.96 16.10
N GLN A 60 11.43 8.37 14.84
CA GLN A 60 12.48 8.32 13.82
C GLN A 60 12.94 6.90 13.45
N ARG A 61 12.21 5.87 13.85
CA ARG A 61 12.45 4.47 13.48
C ARG A 61 11.57 4.07 12.31
N TYR A 62 11.98 2.99 11.66
CA TYR A 62 11.27 2.41 10.53
C TYR A 62 10.56 1.13 10.94
N TYR A 63 9.30 1.01 10.55
CA TYR A 63 8.46 -0.14 10.86
C TYR A 63 7.72 -0.61 9.62
N PHE A 64 7.45 -1.90 9.57
CA PHE A 64 6.51 -2.50 8.65
C PHE A 64 5.15 -2.63 9.30
N ALA A 65 4.09 -2.52 8.52
CA ALA A 65 2.73 -2.66 9.01
C ALA A 65 2.43 -4.08 9.47
N GLN A 66 1.46 -4.23 10.37
CA GLN A 66 1.06 -5.49 10.97
C GLN A 66 0.78 -6.59 9.94
N GLU A 67 0.11 -6.27 8.84
CA GLU A 67 -0.31 -7.25 7.84
C GLU A 67 0.82 -7.67 6.88
N THR A 68 2.02 -7.11 6.98
CA THR A 68 3.11 -7.29 6.01
C THR A 68 3.42 -8.77 5.72
N VAL A 69 3.65 -9.56 6.75
CA VAL A 69 4.10 -10.95 6.57
C VAL A 69 2.97 -11.82 6.00
N ASP A 70 1.78 -11.69 6.54
CA ASP A 70 0.62 -12.49 6.13
C ASP A 70 0.18 -12.11 4.71
N PHE A 71 0.19 -10.82 4.38
CA PHE A 71 -0.13 -10.35 3.05
C PHE A 71 0.88 -10.85 2.00
N LEU A 72 2.18 -10.80 2.26
CA LEU A 72 3.18 -11.31 1.32
C LEU A 72 3.08 -12.82 1.12
N LYS A 73 2.77 -13.58 2.17
CA LYS A 73 2.49 -15.03 2.04
C LYS A 73 1.27 -15.28 1.17
N TYR A 74 0.19 -14.54 1.40
CA TYR A 74 -1.03 -14.60 0.59
C TYR A 74 -0.72 -14.32 -0.88
N CYS A 75 -0.01 -13.23 -1.19
CA CYS A 75 0.34 -12.86 -2.56
C CYS A 75 1.15 -13.94 -3.30
N ARG A 76 2.11 -14.57 -2.62
CA ARG A 76 2.91 -15.66 -3.21
C ARG A 76 2.09 -16.90 -3.55
N ILE A 77 1.00 -17.13 -2.83
CA ILE A 77 0.07 -18.24 -3.10
C ILE A 77 -0.87 -17.90 -4.25
N GLU A 78 -1.45 -16.69 -4.24
CA GLU A 78 -2.46 -16.25 -5.19
C GLU A 78 -1.89 -15.86 -6.56
N SER A 79 -0.63 -15.44 -6.60
CA SER A 79 0.04 -14.99 -7.83
C SER A 79 1.50 -15.46 -7.87
N PRO A 80 1.72 -16.79 -8.00
CA PRO A 80 3.06 -17.41 -7.95
C PRO A 80 3.96 -17.02 -9.14
N GLU A 81 3.40 -16.48 -10.21
CA GLU A 81 4.13 -15.98 -11.38
C GLU A 81 4.81 -14.63 -11.14
N HIS A 82 4.47 -13.93 -10.07
CA HIS A 82 5.06 -12.65 -9.69
C HIS A 82 5.96 -12.76 -8.46
N THR A 83 6.84 -11.78 -8.32
CA THR A 83 7.82 -11.75 -7.24
C THR A 83 7.41 -10.77 -6.15
N PHE A 84 7.38 -11.26 -4.91
CA PHE A 84 7.00 -10.51 -3.71
C PHE A 84 8.07 -10.66 -2.64
N ASP A 85 8.56 -9.55 -2.09
CA ASP A 85 9.54 -9.58 -1.00
C ASP A 85 9.39 -8.39 -0.05
N ILE A 86 10.23 -8.34 0.94
CA ILE A 86 10.33 -7.30 1.96
C ILE A 86 11.68 -6.61 1.87
N LEU A 87 11.73 -5.29 2.05
CA LEU A 87 12.96 -4.50 2.07
C LEU A 87 13.63 -4.60 3.45
N SER A 88 14.13 -5.79 3.78
CA SER A 88 14.82 -6.07 5.03
C SER A 88 15.81 -7.21 4.83
N ASP A 89 16.91 -7.22 5.59
CA ASP A 89 17.88 -8.31 5.56
C ASP A 89 17.42 -9.51 6.38
N GLU A 90 17.12 -9.32 7.67
CA GLU A 90 16.85 -10.42 8.60
C GLU A 90 15.55 -10.24 9.38
N THR A 91 15.41 -9.17 10.14
CA THR A 91 14.28 -8.97 11.05
C THR A 91 13.56 -7.68 10.76
N ALA A 92 12.35 -7.79 10.20
CA ALA A 92 11.48 -6.65 10.04
C ALA A 92 10.88 -6.27 11.40
N GLN A 93 10.99 -5.01 11.79
CA GLN A 93 10.27 -4.48 12.93
C GLN A 93 8.82 -4.23 12.52
N ILE A 94 7.90 -4.99 13.10
CA ILE A 94 6.46 -4.89 12.82
C ILE A 94 5.79 -3.99 13.86
N ARG A 95 4.89 -3.12 13.41
CA ARG A 95 4.08 -2.26 14.26
C ARG A 95 2.60 -2.42 13.95
N SER A 96 1.77 -2.36 15.00
CA SER A 96 0.32 -2.27 14.91
C SER A 96 -0.13 -0.84 15.17
N LEU A 97 -1.15 -0.39 14.45
CA LEU A 97 -1.85 0.87 14.71
C LEU A 97 -3.28 0.54 15.16
N HIS A 98 -3.60 0.93 16.40
CA HIS A 98 -4.93 0.69 16.97
C HIS A 98 -6.06 1.50 16.30
N SER A 99 -5.72 2.46 15.45
CA SER A 99 -6.69 3.26 14.70
C SER A 99 -7.24 2.56 13.44
N PHE A 100 -6.66 1.41 13.05
CA PHE A 100 -7.07 0.63 11.89
C PHE A 100 -7.32 -0.82 12.28
N ASP A 101 -8.35 -1.43 11.68
CA ASP A 101 -8.63 -2.86 11.82
C ASP A 101 -7.68 -3.68 10.95
N ILE A 102 -7.35 -3.13 9.76
CA ILE A 102 -6.42 -3.72 8.81
C ILE A 102 -5.42 -2.66 8.39
N TRP A 103 -4.18 -2.80 8.84
CA TRP A 103 -3.12 -1.91 8.44
C TRP A 103 -2.18 -2.61 7.45
N MET A 104 -2.39 -2.30 6.18
CA MET A 104 -1.65 -2.89 5.06
C MET A 104 -0.22 -2.34 5.01
N PRO A 105 0.75 -3.16 4.56
CA PRO A 105 2.09 -2.66 4.27
C PRO A 105 2.06 -1.60 3.16
N VAL A 106 3.04 -0.69 3.18
CA VAL A 106 3.35 0.12 2.02
C VAL A 106 3.98 -0.79 0.97
N ILE A 107 3.36 -0.89 -0.20
CA ILE A 107 3.84 -1.74 -1.30
C ILE A 107 4.41 -0.86 -2.41
N TRP A 108 5.68 -1.06 -2.70
CA TRP A 108 6.31 -0.53 -3.88
C TRP A 108 6.02 -1.45 -5.07
N VAL A 109 5.52 -0.89 -6.18
CA VAL A 109 5.09 -1.57 -7.39
C VAL A 109 6.04 -1.16 -8.53
N ALA A 110 6.76 -2.12 -9.08
CA ALA A 110 7.83 -1.88 -10.05
C ALA A 110 7.39 -1.23 -11.35
N SER A 111 6.11 -1.37 -11.72
CA SER A 111 5.55 -0.84 -12.96
C SER A 111 4.07 -0.52 -12.78
N ASN A 112 3.62 0.57 -13.42
CA ASN A 112 2.20 0.93 -13.44
C ASN A 112 1.31 -0.13 -14.10
N VAL A 113 1.86 -0.99 -14.96
CA VAL A 113 1.15 -2.13 -15.56
C VAL A 113 0.72 -3.15 -14.49
N LEU A 114 1.48 -3.26 -13.40
CA LEU A 114 1.19 -4.17 -12.29
C LEU A 114 0.20 -3.60 -11.26
N LEU A 115 -0.17 -2.32 -11.38
CA LEU A 115 -1.05 -1.67 -10.41
C LEU A 115 -2.43 -2.35 -10.29
N PRO A 116 -3.13 -2.73 -11.37
CA PRO A 116 -4.41 -3.43 -11.25
C PRO A 116 -4.29 -4.76 -10.50
N LEU A 117 -3.19 -5.49 -10.69
CA LEU A 117 -2.92 -6.73 -9.95
C LEU A 117 -2.71 -6.45 -8.45
N ALA A 118 -1.91 -5.44 -8.11
CA ALA A 118 -1.69 -5.02 -6.71
C ALA A 118 -3.02 -4.69 -6.02
N VAL A 119 -3.87 -3.90 -6.67
CA VAL A 119 -5.20 -3.52 -6.15
C VAL A 119 -6.10 -4.75 -5.99
N GLY A 120 -6.08 -5.67 -6.93
CA GLY A 120 -6.83 -6.93 -6.87
C GLY A 120 -6.40 -7.81 -5.70
N LEU A 121 -5.11 -8.02 -5.53
CA LEU A 121 -4.54 -8.80 -4.42
C LEU A 121 -4.88 -8.19 -3.06
N ILE A 122 -4.73 -6.88 -2.90
CA ILE A 122 -5.06 -6.16 -1.67
C ILE A 122 -6.55 -6.27 -1.38
N SER A 123 -7.41 -6.04 -2.38
CA SER A 123 -8.87 -6.12 -2.21
C SER A 123 -9.33 -7.50 -1.76
N ASN A 124 -8.79 -8.55 -2.38
CA ASN A 124 -9.12 -9.92 -2.04
C ASN A 124 -8.59 -10.30 -0.64
N TYR A 125 -7.37 -9.86 -0.29
CA TYR A 125 -6.82 -10.06 1.05
C TYR A 125 -7.66 -9.38 2.14
N ILE A 126 -8.06 -8.14 1.92
CA ILE A 126 -8.97 -7.40 2.83
C ILE A 126 -10.27 -8.18 2.99
N TRP A 127 -10.85 -8.67 1.89
CA TRP A 127 -12.08 -9.47 1.93
C TRP A 127 -11.91 -10.76 2.73
N GLU A 128 -10.79 -11.48 2.56
CA GLU A 128 -10.48 -12.67 3.37
C GLU A 128 -10.41 -12.34 4.88
N LYS A 129 -9.82 -11.20 5.24
CA LYS A 129 -9.76 -10.74 6.63
C LYS A 129 -11.13 -10.36 7.22
N LEU A 130 -12.08 -10.02 6.38
CA LEU A 130 -13.44 -9.64 6.78
C LEU A 130 -14.42 -10.83 6.83
N LYS A 131 -14.03 -12.01 6.36
CA LYS A 131 -14.90 -13.20 6.40
C LYS A 131 -15.41 -13.48 7.81
N GLY A 132 -16.74 -13.64 7.92
CA GLY A 132 -17.45 -13.82 9.20
C GLY A 132 -17.69 -12.51 9.98
N ARG A 133 -17.25 -11.37 9.45
CA ARG A 133 -17.49 -10.02 10.02
C ARG A 133 -17.97 -9.03 8.98
N GLU A 134 -18.64 -9.52 7.93
CA GLU A 134 -19.02 -8.73 6.76
C GLU A 134 -19.98 -7.58 7.11
N GLU A 135 -20.74 -7.71 8.21
CA GLU A 135 -21.64 -6.68 8.70
C GLU A 135 -20.98 -5.65 9.62
N GLU A 136 -19.76 -5.94 10.09
CA GLU A 136 -19.01 -5.02 10.95
C GLU A 136 -18.31 -3.93 10.13
N PRO A 137 -18.29 -2.68 10.63
CA PRO A 137 -17.44 -1.65 10.03
C PRO A 137 -15.97 -1.97 10.29
N ALA A 138 -15.15 -1.94 9.25
CA ALA A 138 -13.71 -2.16 9.36
C ALA A 138 -12.95 -1.06 8.64
N LYS A 139 -11.97 -0.48 9.30
CA LYS A 139 -11.11 0.58 8.77
C LYS A 139 -9.80 0.02 8.25
N VAL A 140 -9.46 0.39 7.02
CA VAL A 140 -8.21 -0.01 6.37
C VAL A 140 -7.36 1.21 6.03
N ASP A 141 -6.04 1.03 6.06
CA ASP A 141 -5.04 1.95 5.51
C ASP A 141 -4.18 1.23 4.49
N VAL A 142 -4.09 1.78 3.28
CA VAL A 142 -3.36 1.20 2.14
C VAL A 142 -2.54 2.28 1.46
N THR A 143 -1.25 2.02 1.27
CA THR A 143 -0.37 2.88 0.50
C THR A 143 0.37 2.08 -0.56
N LEU A 144 0.31 2.55 -1.80
CA LEU A 144 1.07 2.02 -2.94
C LEU A 144 2.04 3.08 -3.46
N LEU A 145 3.29 2.70 -3.65
CA LEU A 145 4.29 3.50 -4.37
C LEU A 145 4.45 2.88 -5.77
N VAL A 146 3.99 3.58 -6.80
CA VAL A 146 3.91 3.02 -8.15
C VAL A 146 4.89 3.73 -9.06
N LYS A 147 5.74 2.94 -9.72
CA LYS A 147 6.72 3.42 -10.69
C LYS A 147 6.17 3.38 -12.11
N ASN A 148 6.45 4.43 -12.88
CA ASN A 148 6.20 4.49 -14.31
C ASN A 148 7.38 5.17 -15.01
N GLY A 149 8.33 4.38 -15.50
CA GLY A 149 9.60 4.87 -16.02
C GLY A 149 10.39 5.64 -14.96
N ALA A 150 10.68 6.92 -15.21
CA ALA A 150 11.38 7.80 -14.27
C ALA A 150 10.44 8.49 -13.27
N LYS A 151 9.13 8.36 -13.45
CA LYS A 151 8.11 8.96 -12.56
C LYS A 151 7.68 7.96 -11.51
N GLU A 152 7.31 8.47 -10.33
CA GLU A 152 6.78 7.67 -9.24
C GLU A 152 5.65 8.43 -8.55
N LYS A 153 4.60 7.71 -8.17
CA LYS A 153 3.47 8.27 -7.42
C LYS A 153 3.14 7.42 -6.21
N SER A 154 2.70 8.12 -5.16
CA SER A 154 2.10 7.52 -3.98
C SER A 154 0.58 7.58 -4.10
N LEU A 155 -0.06 6.44 -3.94
CA LEU A 155 -1.51 6.30 -3.85
C LEU A 155 -1.84 5.86 -2.43
N HIS A 156 -2.57 6.69 -1.68
CA HIS A 156 -2.93 6.41 -0.30
C HIS A 156 -4.45 6.41 -0.12
N TYR A 157 -4.98 5.32 0.39
CA TYR A 157 -6.38 5.16 0.78
C TYR A 157 -6.48 4.92 2.28
N SER A 158 -7.38 5.65 2.94
CA SER A 158 -7.73 5.42 4.33
C SER A 158 -9.25 5.52 4.50
N GLY A 159 -9.89 4.50 5.03
CA GLY A 159 -11.35 4.50 5.18
C GLY A 159 -11.96 3.11 5.33
N ASP A 160 -13.21 2.97 4.89
CA ASP A 160 -13.95 1.72 4.91
C ASP A 160 -13.27 0.66 4.04
N ALA A 161 -12.96 -0.49 4.64
CA ALA A 161 -12.31 -1.61 3.97
C ALA A 161 -13.11 -2.11 2.75
N LYS A 162 -14.44 -2.06 2.80
CA LYS A 162 -15.34 -2.51 1.71
C LYS A 162 -15.34 -1.55 0.52
N ALA A 163 -15.08 -0.27 0.75
CA ALA A 163 -15.05 0.74 -0.31
C ALA A 163 -13.69 0.88 -1.01
N PHE A 164 -12.66 0.17 -0.54
CA PHE A 164 -11.31 0.28 -1.08
C PHE A 164 -11.23 0.01 -2.59
N LYS A 165 -11.79 -1.11 -3.05
CA LYS A 165 -11.74 -1.51 -4.46
C LYS A 165 -12.43 -0.50 -5.35
N GLU A 166 -13.65 -0.07 -4.98
CA GLU A 166 -14.43 0.92 -5.73
C GLU A 166 -13.68 2.27 -5.82
N ALA A 167 -13.01 2.69 -4.75
CA ALA A 167 -12.22 3.92 -4.75
C ALA A 167 -11.11 3.89 -5.82
N PHE A 168 -10.48 2.75 -6.03
CA PHE A 168 -9.47 2.59 -7.09
C PHE A 168 -10.07 2.46 -8.49
N GLU A 169 -11.22 1.80 -8.66
CA GLU A 169 -11.91 1.65 -9.94
C GLU A 169 -12.38 2.99 -10.53
N GLN A 170 -12.61 4.00 -9.67
CA GLN A 170 -12.99 5.35 -10.09
C GLN A 170 -11.82 6.19 -10.62
N ILE A 171 -10.57 5.72 -10.51
CA ILE A 171 -9.40 6.45 -10.94
C ILE A 171 -9.14 6.20 -12.40
N ASP A 172 -9.00 7.28 -13.17
CA ASP A 172 -8.44 7.22 -14.50
C ASP A 172 -6.91 7.12 -14.41
N LEU A 173 -6.40 5.88 -14.47
CA LEU A 173 -4.97 5.60 -14.37
C LEU A 173 -4.16 6.27 -15.49
N ASN A 174 -4.76 6.54 -16.66
CA ASN A 174 -4.09 7.24 -17.74
C ASN A 174 -3.89 8.72 -17.41
N LYS A 175 -4.93 9.35 -16.81
CA LYS A 175 -4.84 10.75 -16.35
C LYS A 175 -3.93 10.93 -15.15
N MET A 176 -3.76 9.90 -14.34
CA MET A 176 -2.87 9.95 -13.19
C MET A 176 -1.44 10.32 -13.58
N TRP A 177 -0.98 9.87 -14.75
CA TRP A 177 0.39 10.11 -15.24
C TRP A 177 0.52 11.33 -16.13
N SER A 178 -0.60 11.93 -16.56
CA SER A 178 -0.57 13.19 -17.28
C SER A 178 -0.18 14.31 -16.32
N ASP A 179 0.94 14.95 -16.54
CA ASP A 179 1.29 16.16 -15.78
C ASP A 179 0.33 17.26 -16.26
N ASN A 180 -0.64 17.64 -15.42
CA ASN A 180 -1.37 18.89 -15.61
C ASN A 180 -0.41 20.05 -15.26
N ASN A 181 0.59 20.25 -16.08
CA ASN A 181 1.43 21.44 -16.11
C ASN A 181 1.01 22.33 -17.28
N ASP A 182 -0.29 22.49 -17.48
CA ASP A 182 -0.86 23.54 -18.33
C ASP A 182 -1.85 24.35 -17.51
N ALA A 183 -1.32 25.21 -16.69
CA ALA A 183 -1.99 26.39 -16.17
C ALA A 183 -0.98 27.47 -15.85
#